data_939d77ba1908ad703f606a6150febafc
#
_entry.id   939d77ba1908ad703f606a6150febafc
#
_cell.length_a   1.000
_cell.length_b   1.000
_cell.length_c   1.000
_cell.angle_alpha   90.00
_cell.angle_beta   90.00
_cell.angle_gamma   90.00
#
_symmetry.space_group_name_H-M   'P 1'
#
loop_
_entity.id
_entity.type
_entity.pdbx_description
1 polymer ?
#
loop_
_entity_poly.entity_id
_entity_poly.type
_entity_poly.pdbx_seq_one_letter_code
_entity_poly.pdbx_strand_id
1 'polypeptide(L)'
;RYKFGFYQEEEQDTTVIRTFIPVTSIIHTIEYNENKHRFVNQSATEDTTYFANTYLGLGGTNEETRYQSIRNTFGISLLEGFNKYAKMGLAAYEYRHFSLPQDTLSAGTTIEGLTPRPDISNPRSHGESLLWVGGEISKQKGELLTYHVNGKFGLAGAIIGDIDITADIR
;
A
#
# COMPACT_ATOMS: atom_id res chain seq x y z
N ARG A 1 17.56 7.74 -4.34
CA ARG A 1 17.52 9.02 -3.64
C ARG A 1 18.59 9.95 -4.17
N TYR A 2 18.22 11.15 -4.62
CA TYR A 2 19.11 12.19 -5.08
C TYR A 2 19.09 13.34 -4.07
N LYS A 3 20.28 13.88 -3.72
CA LYS A 3 20.41 14.99 -2.78
C LYS A 3 20.93 16.22 -3.52
N PHE A 4 20.31 17.36 -3.27
CA PHE A 4 20.73 18.67 -3.75
C PHE A 4 21.14 19.52 -2.55
N GLY A 5 22.24 20.27 -2.69
CA GLY A 5 22.78 21.08 -1.62
C GLY A 5 23.90 21.98 -2.10
N PHE A 6 24.58 22.60 -1.18
CA PHE A 6 25.75 23.46 -1.45
C PHE A 6 26.93 23.01 -0.59
N TYR A 7 28.13 23.44 -0.98
CA TYR A 7 29.34 23.23 -0.20
C TYR A 7 29.59 24.46 0.68
N GLN A 8 29.74 24.21 1.98
CA GLN A 8 30.22 25.22 2.92
C GLN A 8 31.74 25.02 3.10
N GLU A 9 32.50 26.10 2.96
CA GLU A 9 33.93 26.12 3.22
C GLU A 9 34.15 26.68 4.62
N GLU A 10 34.89 25.97 5.44
CA GLU A 10 35.27 26.39 6.78
C GLU A 10 36.82 26.40 6.83
N GLU A 11 37.40 27.58 7.07
CA GLU A 11 38.85 27.72 7.24
C GLU A 11 39.19 27.32 8.68
N GLN A 12 39.95 26.25 8.84
CA GLN A 12 40.48 25.80 10.11
C GLN A 12 42.00 25.74 10.00
N ASP A 13 42.68 26.74 10.58
CA ASP A 13 44.13 26.98 10.57
C ASP A 13 44.77 27.15 9.18
N THR A 14 45.15 26.11 8.50
CA THR A 14 45.79 26.11 7.18
C THR A 14 45.07 25.23 6.18
N THR A 15 43.93 24.63 6.60
CA THR A 15 43.20 23.66 5.78
C THR A 15 41.79 24.15 5.54
N VAL A 16 41.38 24.21 4.27
CA VAL A 16 39.98 24.51 3.89
C VAL A 16 39.20 23.19 3.85
N ILE A 17 38.27 23.03 4.78
CA ILE A 17 37.37 21.87 4.85
C ILE A 17 36.10 22.21 4.10
N ARG A 18 35.80 21.45 3.05
CA ARG A 18 34.55 21.56 2.28
C ARG A 18 33.53 20.52 2.77
N THR A 19 32.46 21.00 3.39
CA THR A 19 31.37 20.14 3.85
C THR A 19 30.17 20.33 2.95
N PHE A 20 29.63 19.21 2.42
CA PHE A 20 28.40 19.24 1.64
C PHE A 20 27.19 19.32 2.56
N ILE A 21 26.41 20.40 2.45
CA ILE A 21 25.16 20.58 3.19
C ILE A 21 23.99 20.26 2.26
N PRO A 22 23.30 19.11 2.48
CA PRO A 22 22.14 18.77 1.70
C PRO A 22 20.93 19.60 2.14
N VAL A 23 20.27 20.25 1.18
CA VAL A 23 19.07 21.09 1.39
C VAL A 23 17.80 20.36 1.02
N THR A 24 17.84 19.68 -0.12
CA THR A 24 16.68 19.03 -0.71
C THR A 24 17.05 17.63 -1.16
N SER A 25 16.14 16.70 -1.05
CA SER A 25 16.29 15.38 -1.65
C SER A 25 15.03 14.97 -2.39
N ILE A 26 15.21 14.30 -3.52
CA ILE A 26 14.15 13.64 -4.27
C ILE A 26 14.26 12.14 -4.00
N ILE A 27 13.15 11.52 -3.71
CA ILE A 27 13.03 10.11 -3.42
C ILE A 27 11.99 9.53 -4.38
N HIS A 28 12.34 8.43 -5.03
CA HIS A 28 11.38 7.60 -5.75
C HIS A 28 11.50 6.17 -5.25
N THR A 29 10.39 5.58 -4.89
CA THR A 29 10.31 4.21 -4.40
C THR A 29 9.27 3.45 -5.20
N ILE A 30 9.64 2.26 -5.63
CA ILE A 30 8.73 1.30 -6.26
C ILE A 30 8.63 0.10 -5.33
N GLU A 31 7.41 -0.27 -4.97
CA GLU A 31 7.11 -1.42 -4.13
C GLU A 31 6.23 -2.38 -4.91
N TYR A 32 6.60 -3.65 -4.92
CA TYR A 32 5.79 -4.73 -5.43
C TYR A 32 5.45 -5.68 -4.30
N ASN A 33 4.14 -5.94 -4.14
CA ASN A 33 3.65 -6.91 -3.16
C ASN A 33 2.81 -7.96 -3.87
N GLU A 34 3.05 -9.21 -3.54
CA GLU A 34 2.24 -10.33 -3.97
C GLU A 34 1.84 -11.17 -2.75
N ASN A 35 0.57 -11.48 -2.65
CA ASN A 35 0.03 -12.35 -1.63
C ASN A 35 -0.89 -13.39 -2.27
N LYS A 36 -0.69 -14.64 -1.90
CA LYS A 36 -1.46 -15.77 -2.39
C LYS A 36 -1.98 -16.57 -1.20
N HIS A 37 -3.28 -16.71 -1.14
CA HIS A 37 -3.94 -17.54 -0.16
C HIS A 37 -4.65 -18.70 -0.87
N ARG A 38 -4.36 -19.91 -0.43
CA ARG A 38 -5.02 -21.12 -0.95
C ARG A 38 -5.65 -21.88 0.19
N PHE A 39 -6.93 -22.15 0.07
CA PHE A 39 -7.67 -23.01 0.98
C PHE A 39 -8.05 -24.31 0.26
N VAL A 40 -7.67 -25.45 0.83
CA VAL A 40 -7.96 -26.77 0.29
C VAL A 40 -8.62 -27.60 1.37
N ASN A 41 -9.84 -28.06 1.12
CA ASN A 41 -10.52 -29.02 1.95
C ASN A 41 -10.94 -30.22 1.11
N GLN A 42 -10.28 -31.35 1.31
CA GLN A 42 -10.54 -32.60 0.57
C GLN A 42 -11.62 -33.47 1.24
N SER A 43 -11.94 -33.21 2.52
CA SER A 43 -12.87 -34.01 3.31
C SER A 43 -14.30 -33.51 3.26
N ALA A 44 -14.63 -32.55 2.42
CA ALA A 44 -15.98 -31.93 2.36
C ALA A 44 -17.10 -32.90 1.95
N THR A 45 -16.75 -34.08 1.41
CA THR A 45 -17.73 -35.13 1.08
C THR A 45 -18.21 -35.91 2.29
N GLU A 46 -17.49 -35.90 3.41
CA GLU A 46 -17.83 -36.66 4.61
C GLU A 46 -18.56 -35.81 5.68
N ASP A 47 -18.38 -34.48 5.64
CA ASP A 47 -18.91 -33.59 6.67
C ASP A 47 -19.91 -32.58 6.09
N THR A 48 -21.00 -33.08 5.56
CA THR A 48 -22.11 -32.28 5.01
C THR A 48 -22.83 -31.41 6.07
N THR A 49 -22.60 -31.68 7.35
CA THR A 49 -23.18 -30.91 8.44
C THR A 49 -22.42 -29.63 8.74
N TYR A 50 -21.11 -29.60 8.50
CA TYR A 50 -20.29 -28.44 8.78
C TYR A 50 -20.37 -27.37 7.68
N PHE A 51 -20.57 -27.80 6.44
CA PHE A 51 -20.67 -26.92 5.26
C PHE A 51 -22.05 -27.02 4.60
N ALA A 52 -23.12 -26.99 5.40
CA ALA A 52 -24.48 -27.09 4.91
C ALA A 52 -24.88 -26.04 3.84
N ASN A 53 -24.08 -24.98 3.69
CA ASN A 53 -24.28 -23.89 2.73
C ASN A 53 -23.05 -23.69 1.82
N THR A 54 -22.55 -24.73 1.18
CA THR A 54 -21.55 -24.61 0.15
C THR A 54 -22.16 -24.03 -1.12
N TYR A 55 -21.88 -22.78 -1.39
CA TYR A 55 -22.42 -22.06 -2.57
C TYR A 55 -21.64 -22.34 -3.85
N LEU A 56 -20.49 -22.97 -3.78
CA LEU A 56 -19.49 -23.00 -4.85
C LEU A 56 -19.14 -24.42 -5.34
N GLY A 57 -19.49 -25.48 -4.67
CA GLY A 57 -19.25 -26.85 -5.14
C GLY A 57 -19.47 -27.93 -4.09
N LEU A 58 -19.83 -29.14 -4.55
CA LEU A 58 -20.13 -30.29 -3.72
C LEU A 58 -18.94 -31.25 -3.53
N GLY A 59 -17.82 -31.03 -4.19
CA GLY A 59 -16.76 -32.04 -4.34
C GLY A 59 -15.41 -31.65 -3.72
N GLY A 60 -15.38 -31.02 -2.58
CA GLY A 60 -14.15 -30.54 -1.96
C GLY A 60 -13.83 -29.09 -2.35
N THR A 61 -13.26 -28.35 -1.43
CA THR A 61 -12.96 -26.92 -1.63
C THR A 61 -11.50 -26.75 -2.00
N ASN A 62 -11.24 -26.06 -3.11
CA ASN A 62 -9.90 -25.65 -3.53
C ASN A 62 -9.97 -24.22 -4.04
N GLU A 63 -9.86 -23.29 -3.11
CA GLU A 63 -9.99 -21.86 -3.38
C GLU A 63 -8.63 -21.19 -3.37
N GLU A 64 -8.36 -20.37 -4.36
CA GLU A 64 -7.13 -19.58 -4.47
C GLU A 64 -7.49 -18.11 -4.64
N THR A 65 -7.06 -17.29 -3.71
CA THR A 65 -7.12 -15.83 -3.80
C THR A 65 -5.72 -15.31 -4.00
N ARG A 66 -5.54 -14.46 -5.02
CA ARG A 66 -4.28 -13.78 -5.28
C ARG A 66 -4.49 -12.27 -5.22
N TYR A 67 -3.59 -11.61 -4.52
CA TYR A 67 -3.49 -10.17 -4.45
C TYR A 67 -2.12 -9.74 -4.96
N GLN A 68 -2.08 -8.74 -5.83
CA GLN A 68 -0.86 -8.13 -6.33
C GLN A 68 -1.00 -6.62 -6.25
N SER A 69 0.05 -5.91 -5.84
CA SER A 69 0.06 -4.46 -5.90
C SER A 69 1.42 -3.92 -6.35
N ILE A 70 1.38 -2.84 -7.10
CA ILE A 70 2.53 -2.04 -7.50
C ILE A 70 2.28 -0.63 -7.01
N ARG A 71 3.14 -0.15 -6.10
CA ARG A 71 3.08 1.20 -5.56
C ARG A 71 4.31 1.98 -6.00
N ASN A 72 4.07 3.14 -6.62
CA ASN A 72 5.09 4.12 -6.95
C ASN A 72 4.91 5.33 -6.03
N THR A 73 5.92 5.62 -5.23
CA THR A 73 5.94 6.78 -4.33
C THR A 73 7.01 7.75 -4.78
N PHE A 74 6.62 9.00 -5.00
CA PHE A 74 7.51 10.11 -5.29
C PHE A 74 7.49 11.09 -4.13
N GLY A 75 8.66 11.48 -3.65
CA GLY A 75 8.80 12.38 -2.52
C GLY A 75 9.84 13.47 -2.75
N ILE A 76 9.55 14.67 -2.23
CA ILE A 76 10.50 15.80 -2.15
C ILE A 76 10.64 16.15 -0.67
N SER A 77 11.87 16.14 -0.19
CA SER A 77 12.19 16.43 1.21
C SER A 77 13.11 17.63 1.34
N LEU A 78 12.73 18.58 2.19
CA LEU A 78 13.60 19.63 2.71
C LEU A 78 14.19 19.17 4.03
N LEU A 79 15.52 19.19 4.13
CA LEU A 79 16.24 18.66 5.28
C LEU A 79 16.39 19.69 6.39
N GLU A 80 16.37 19.21 7.63
CA GLU A 80 16.46 20.02 8.85
C GLU A 80 17.74 20.86 8.95
N GLY A 81 18.83 20.43 8.28
CA GLY A 81 20.11 21.18 8.28
C GLY A 81 20.02 22.57 7.63
N PHE A 82 19.04 22.80 6.77
CA PHE A 82 18.80 24.08 6.11
C PHE A 82 17.70 24.91 6.82
N ASN A 83 16.75 24.23 7.41
CA ASN A 83 15.64 24.87 8.11
C ASN A 83 15.42 24.13 9.44
N LYS A 84 14.97 24.84 10.49
CA LYS A 84 14.67 24.23 11.82
C LYS A 84 13.68 23.06 11.76
N TYR A 85 13.06 22.84 10.62
CA TYR A 85 12.02 21.83 10.41
C TYR A 85 12.34 21.01 9.17
N ALA A 86 12.31 19.71 9.29
CA ALA A 86 12.26 18.82 8.13
C ALA A 86 10.83 18.80 7.57
N LYS A 87 10.72 18.96 6.26
CA LYS A 87 9.43 18.91 5.55
C LYS A 87 9.55 17.93 4.39
N MET A 88 8.53 17.13 4.18
CA MET A 88 8.48 16.20 3.06
C MET A 88 7.10 16.23 2.42
N GLY A 89 7.05 16.37 1.11
CA GLY A 89 5.85 16.17 0.30
C GLY A 89 5.94 14.81 -0.36
N LEU A 90 4.84 14.07 -0.40
CA LEU A 90 4.73 12.73 -0.95
C LEU A 90 3.55 12.66 -1.90
N ALA A 91 3.74 11.97 -3.02
CA ALA A 91 2.64 11.53 -3.87
C ALA A 91 2.83 10.05 -4.18
N ALA A 92 1.79 9.27 -4.09
CA ALA A 92 1.84 7.87 -4.41
C ALA A 92 0.71 7.44 -5.34
N TYR A 93 1.08 6.63 -6.32
CA TYR A 93 0.18 5.91 -7.18
C TYR A 93 0.33 4.42 -6.90
N GLU A 94 -0.77 3.73 -6.61
CA GLU A 94 -0.81 2.29 -6.36
C GLU A 94 -1.83 1.64 -7.28
N TYR A 95 -1.40 0.60 -7.97
CA TYR A 95 -2.29 -0.30 -8.68
C TYR A 95 -2.42 -1.60 -7.89
N ARG A 96 -3.66 -2.01 -7.61
CA ARG A 96 -4.00 -3.25 -6.94
C ARG A 96 -4.78 -4.15 -7.88
N HIS A 97 -4.44 -5.42 -7.86
CA HIS A 97 -5.14 -6.45 -8.61
C HIS A 97 -5.52 -7.61 -7.68
N PHE A 98 -6.80 -7.92 -7.67
CA PHE A 98 -7.36 -9.03 -6.90
C PHE A 98 -7.85 -10.10 -7.88
N SER A 99 -7.47 -11.34 -7.65
CA SER A 99 -8.03 -12.51 -8.30
C SER A 99 -8.73 -13.35 -7.24
N LEU A 100 -10.05 -13.44 -7.34
CA LEU A 100 -10.88 -14.19 -6.42
C LEU A 100 -10.99 -15.66 -6.88
N PRO A 101 -11.27 -16.59 -5.95
CA PRO A 101 -11.44 -17.99 -6.30
C PRO A 101 -12.54 -18.14 -7.34
N GLN A 102 -12.23 -18.97 -8.32
CA GLN A 102 -13.18 -19.42 -9.31
C GLN A 102 -13.76 -20.75 -8.85
N ASP A 103 -15.06 -20.80 -8.68
CA ASP A 103 -15.75 -22.06 -8.66
C ASP A 103 -16.49 -22.27 -9.99
N THR A 104 -16.11 -23.32 -10.67
CA THR A 104 -16.86 -23.85 -11.81
C THR A 104 -17.99 -24.70 -11.28
N LEU A 105 -19.13 -24.10 -11.00
CA LEU A 105 -20.37 -24.84 -11.10
C LEU A 105 -20.50 -25.23 -12.57
N SER A 106 -20.20 -26.49 -12.89
CA SER A 106 -20.45 -27.05 -14.20
C SER A 106 -21.90 -26.78 -14.56
N ALA A 107 -22.12 -26.12 -15.69
CA ALA A 107 -23.46 -25.86 -16.20
C ALA A 107 -24.23 -27.20 -16.26
N GLY A 108 -25.24 -27.37 -15.40
CA GLY A 108 -26.00 -28.59 -15.29
C GLY A 108 -26.22 -29.15 -13.89
N THR A 109 -25.49 -28.67 -12.89
CA THR A 109 -25.73 -29.10 -11.51
C THR A 109 -26.86 -28.26 -10.90
N THR A 110 -28.08 -28.79 -10.99
CA THR A 110 -29.25 -28.22 -10.31
C THR A 110 -29.19 -28.72 -8.87
N ILE A 111 -28.81 -27.88 -7.93
CA ILE A 111 -29.01 -28.13 -6.52
C ILE A 111 -30.49 -27.82 -6.24
N GLU A 112 -31.25 -28.77 -5.73
CA GLU A 112 -32.66 -28.57 -5.42
C GLU A 112 -32.81 -27.31 -4.53
N GLY A 113 -33.52 -26.30 -5.03
CA GLY A 113 -33.81 -25.06 -4.32
C GLY A 113 -32.83 -23.87 -4.56
N LEU A 114 -31.75 -24.05 -5.33
CA LEU A 114 -30.82 -22.97 -5.68
C LEU A 114 -30.81 -22.77 -7.21
N THR A 115 -31.29 -21.63 -7.65
CA THR A 115 -31.07 -21.21 -9.03
C THR A 115 -29.58 -20.90 -9.22
N PRO A 116 -28.92 -21.51 -10.21
CA PRO A 116 -27.53 -21.16 -10.52
C PRO A 116 -27.43 -19.65 -10.77
N ARG A 117 -26.61 -18.93 -10.02
CA ARG A 117 -26.29 -17.55 -10.37
C ARG A 117 -25.41 -17.60 -11.63
N PRO A 118 -25.82 -16.97 -12.72
CA PRO A 118 -25.07 -16.99 -13.98
C PRO A 118 -23.70 -16.31 -13.90
N ASP A 119 -23.42 -15.57 -12.82
CA ASP A 119 -22.23 -14.76 -12.65
C ASP A 119 -21.04 -15.49 -12.00
N ILE A 120 -21.20 -16.75 -11.61
CA ILE A 120 -20.18 -17.52 -10.86
C ILE A 120 -19.19 -18.23 -11.80
N SER A 121 -19.46 -18.25 -13.10
CA SER A 121 -18.68 -19.01 -14.09
C SER A 121 -17.34 -18.37 -14.52
N ASN A 122 -17.03 -17.15 -14.10
CA ASN A 122 -15.78 -16.49 -14.47
C ASN A 122 -14.95 -16.11 -13.25
N PRO A 123 -13.61 -16.26 -13.30
CA PRO A 123 -12.74 -15.73 -12.26
C PRO A 123 -12.97 -14.24 -12.14
N ARG A 124 -13.38 -13.80 -10.96
CA ARG A 124 -13.54 -12.38 -10.71
C ARG A 124 -12.17 -11.79 -10.45
N SER A 125 -11.60 -11.19 -11.47
CA SER A 125 -10.47 -10.31 -11.27
C SER A 125 -10.97 -8.87 -11.15
N HIS A 126 -10.45 -8.15 -10.17
CA HIS A 126 -10.76 -6.76 -9.92
C HIS A 126 -9.47 -5.97 -9.83
N GLY A 127 -9.37 -4.89 -10.59
CA GLY A 127 -8.23 -3.99 -10.57
C GLY A 127 -8.63 -2.62 -10.06
N GLU A 128 -7.82 -2.06 -9.17
CA GLU A 128 -8.02 -0.74 -8.57
C GLU A 128 -6.79 0.13 -8.79
N SER A 129 -7.03 1.39 -9.11
CA SER A 129 -5.99 2.42 -9.17
C SER A 129 -6.24 3.45 -8.09
N LEU A 130 -5.23 3.69 -7.27
CA LEU A 130 -5.29 4.60 -6.13
C LEU A 130 -4.26 5.69 -6.30
N LEU A 131 -4.65 6.93 -6.06
CA LEU A 131 -3.75 8.08 -6.05
C LEU A 131 -3.95 8.85 -4.76
N TRP A 132 -2.86 9.11 -4.05
CA TRP A 132 -2.89 9.96 -2.86
C TRP A 132 -1.70 10.90 -2.81
N VAL A 133 -1.88 12.00 -2.11
CA VAL A 133 -0.87 13.00 -1.82
C VAL A 133 -0.79 13.18 -0.32
N GLY A 134 0.39 13.44 0.17
CA GLY A 134 0.61 13.64 1.60
C GLY A 134 1.79 14.53 1.87
N GLY A 135 1.99 14.78 3.15
CA GLY A 135 3.12 15.56 3.62
C GLY A 135 3.47 15.23 5.06
N GLU A 136 4.71 15.50 5.38
CA GLU A 136 5.27 15.28 6.70
C GLU A 136 6.00 16.54 7.13
N ILE A 137 5.82 16.92 8.38
CA ILE A 137 6.58 17.99 9.03
C ILE A 137 7.11 17.43 10.33
N SER A 138 8.42 17.50 10.52
CA SER A 138 9.04 17.05 11.76
C SER A 138 10.07 18.02 12.29
N LYS A 139 10.17 18.11 13.61
CA LYS A 139 11.22 18.80 14.34
C LYS A 139 11.83 17.81 15.31
N GLN A 140 13.07 17.39 15.05
CA GLN A 140 13.77 16.40 15.87
C GLN A 140 14.78 17.01 16.84
N LYS A 141 15.20 18.26 16.57
CA LYS A 141 16.19 18.98 17.40
C LYS A 141 15.51 20.12 18.14
N GLY A 142 15.66 20.16 19.44
CA GLY A 142 15.16 21.21 20.32
C GLY A 142 15.02 20.71 21.74
N GLU A 143 15.26 21.59 22.72
CA GLU A 143 15.21 21.25 24.14
C GLU A 143 13.78 21.18 24.71
N LEU A 144 12.83 21.87 24.07
CA LEU A 144 11.49 22.07 24.64
C LEU A 144 10.40 21.23 23.94
N LEU A 145 10.51 20.97 22.66
CA LEU A 145 9.45 20.28 21.92
C LEU A 145 10.01 19.61 20.67
N THR A 146 9.76 18.34 20.55
CA THR A 146 9.93 17.56 19.32
C THR A 146 8.57 17.11 18.81
N TYR A 147 8.34 17.13 17.53
CA TYR A 147 7.11 16.67 16.93
C TYR A 147 7.30 16.07 15.54
N HIS A 148 6.39 15.20 15.18
CA HIS A 148 6.26 14.59 13.89
C HIS A 148 4.78 14.56 13.51
N VAL A 149 4.43 15.23 12.42
CA VAL A 149 3.07 15.28 11.90
C VAL A 149 3.08 14.79 10.47
N ASN A 150 2.25 13.82 10.17
CA ASN A 150 2.07 13.24 8.83
C ASN A 150 0.60 13.33 8.45
N GLY A 151 0.32 13.70 7.21
CA GLY A 151 -1.03 13.74 6.65
C GLY A 151 -1.06 13.16 5.25
N LYS A 152 -2.12 12.43 4.93
CA LYS A 152 -2.41 11.86 3.61
C LYS A 152 -3.83 12.19 3.19
N PHE A 153 -4.03 12.41 1.90
CA PHE A 153 -5.32 12.66 1.29
C PHE A 153 -5.48 11.83 0.01
N GLY A 154 -6.57 11.09 -0.08
CA GLY A 154 -6.92 10.29 -1.25
C GLY A 154 -7.49 11.15 -2.37
N LEU A 155 -6.82 11.16 -3.53
CA LEU A 155 -7.21 11.95 -4.70
C LEU A 155 -8.06 11.17 -5.70
N ALA A 156 -7.83 9.88 -5.84
CA ALA A 156 -8.52 9.06 -6.83
C ALA A 156 -8.60 7.58 -6.43
N GLY A 157 -9.57 6.88 -7.00
CA GLY A 157 -9.86 5.47 -6.72
C GLY A 157 -10.76 5.27 -5.51
N ALA A 158 -10.71 4.09 -4.93
CA ALA A 158 -11.54 3.72 -3.78
C ALA A 158 -11.28 4.55 -2.51
N ILE A 159 -10.18 5.32 -2.50
CA ILE A 159 -9.76 6.17 -1.38
C ILE A 159 -10.08 7.66 -1.57
N ILE A 160 -10.85 8.01 -2.58
CA ILE A 160 -11.16 9.43 -2.86
C ILE A 160 -11.85 10.07 -1.65
N GLY A 161 -11.27 11.17 -1.16
CA GLY A 161 -11.79 11.89 0.01
C GLY A 161 -11.32 11.33 1.37
N ASP A 162 -10.60 10.23 1.41
CA ASP A 162 -10.04 9.70 2.65
C ASP A 162 -8.95 10.63 3.16
N ILE A 163 -8.97 10.87 4.47
CA ILE A 163 -7.98 11.68 5.17
C ILE A 163 -7.40 10.85 6.31
N ASP A 164 -6.07 10.78 6.35
CA ASP A 164 -5.32 10.13 7.43
C ASP A 164 -4.32 11.13 7.99
N ILE A 165 -4.43 11.46 9.28
CA ILE A 165 -3.53 12.38 9.96
C ILE A 165 -3.00 11.71 11.21
N THR A 166 -1.68 11.65 11.31
CA THR A 166 -0.97 11.11 12.48
C THR A 166 -0.06 12.18 13.06
N ALA A 167 -0.11 12.40 14.35
CA ALA A 167 0.75 13.34 15.06
C ALA A 167 1.37 12.66 16.28
N ASP A 168 2.68 12.81 16.42
CA ASP A 168 3.46 12.43 17.60
C ASP A 168 4.16 13.67 18.16
N ILE A 169 3.95 13.96 19.43
CA ILE A 169 4.47 15.15 20.11
C ILE A 169 5.14 14.68 21.40
N ARG A 170 6.38 15.11 21.61
CA ARG A 170 7.18 14.79 22.79
C ARG A 170 7.86 16.01 23.36
#